data_972854890f8545409993a8c7f454c792
#
_entry.id   972854890f8545409993a8c7f454c792
#
_cell.length_a   1.000
_cell.length_b   1.000
_cell.length_c   1.000
_cell.angle_alpha   90.00
_cell.angle_beta   90.00
_cell.angle_gamma   90.00
#
_symmetry.space_group_name_H-M   'P 1'
#
loop_
_entity.id
_entity.type
_entity.pdbx_description
1 polymer ?
#
loop_
_entity_poly.entity_id
_entity_poly.type
_entity_poly.pdbx_seq_one_letter_code
_entity_poly.pdbx_strand_id
1 'polypeptide(L)'
;MRRLSEAVEGTHGVPSWLEQHPKVAWVSYLGLPTHPDHENAKKSFRSGYFGGMLSFGIKGSSEDGSKLVDNLLLASNLANVGDAKTLVIHPATTTHQQLTVDEQLLSGVTPDLIRVRPGVDGEIWVTLTPFWQVSVGIENIKDIIVDFEEALKAIP
;
A
#
# COMPACT_ATOMS: atom_id res chain seq x y z
N MET A 1 -14.39 19.09 -1.88
CA MET A 1 -13.41 19.15 -3.01
C MET A 1 -11.96 19.20 -2.53
N ARG A 2 -11.59 20.02 -1.54
CA ARG A 2 -10.21 20.12 -1.02
C ARG A 2 -9.65 18.78 -0.47
N ARG A 3 -10.44 17.99 0.23
CA ARG A 3 -10.04 16.68 0.78
C ARG A 3 -9.71 15.63 -0.28
N LEU A 4 -10.39 15.67 -1.43
CA LEU A 4 -10.10 14.77 -2.56
C LEU A 4 -8.77 15.12 -3.26
N SER A 5 -8.42 16.40 -3.35
CA SER A 5 -7.13 16.81 -3.93
C SER A 5 -5.95 16.43 -3.01
N GLU A 6 -6.10 16.57 -1.71
CA GLU A 6 -5.08 16.18 -0.72
C GLU A 6 -4.84 14.64 -0.72
N ALA A 7 -5.93 13.84 -0.80
CA ALA A 7 -5.82 12.39 -0.96
C ALA A 7 -5.15 12.00 -2.29
N VAL A 8 -5.43 12.71 -3.39
CA VAL A 8 -4.81 12.46 -4.71
C VAL A 8 -3.32 12.81 -4.69
N GLU A 9 -2.92 13.91 -4.08
CA GLU A 9 -1.50 14.26 -3.91
C GLU A 9 -0.77 13.19 -3.06
N GLY A 10 -1.41 12.71 -1.99
CA GLY A 10 -0.89 11.62 -1.17
C GLY A 10 -0.71 10.32 -1.93
N THR A 11 -1.70 9.95 -2.75
CA THR A 11 -1.67 8.70 -3.54
C THR A 11 -0.64 8.68 -4.66
N HIS A 12 -0.16 9.81 -5.14
CA HIS A 12 0.94 9.88 -6.10
C HIS A 12 2.30 10.03 -5.42
N GLY A 13 2.39 10.76 -4.33
CA GLY A 13 3.64 11.07 -3.65
C GLY A 13 4.22 9.89 -2.88
N VAL A 14 3.40 9.14 -2.13
CA VAL A 14 3.87 7.98 -1.36
C VAL A 14 4.42 6.86 -2.25
N PRO A 15 3.74 6.40 -3.33
CA PRO A 15 4.29 5.40 -4.23
C PRO A 15 5.60 5.82 -4.90
N SER A 16 5.70 7.08 -5.35
CA SER A 16 6.90 7.61 -6.00
C SER A 16 8.07 7.71 -5.03
N TRP A 17 7.82 8.04 -3.77
CA TRP A 17 8.83 8.05 -2.73
C TRP A 17 9.29 6.63 -2.39
N LEU A 18 8.35 5.68 -2.23
CA LEU A 18 8.68 4.27 -1.96
C LEU A 18 9.51 3.65 -3.10
N GLU A 19 9.20 3.96 -4.37
CA GLU A 19 9.93 3.44 -5.52
C GLU A 19 11.41 3.85 -5.52
N GLN A 20 11.73 4.99 -4.92
CA GLN A 20 13.08 5.51 -4.80
C GLN A 20 13.79 5.08 -3.50
N HIS A 21 13.08 4.45 -2.57
CA HIS A 21 13.63 4.13 -1.25
C HIS A 21 14.56 2.90 -1.31
N PRO A 22 15.80 2.97 -0.74
CA PRO A 22 16.80 1.91 -0.87
C PRO A 22 16.39 0.56 -0.29
N LYS A 23 15.52 0.55 0.73
CA LYS A 23 15.02 -0.68 1.40
C LYS A 23 13.76 -1.26 0.74
N VAL A 24 13.20 -0.60 -0.26
CA VAL A 24 12.06 -1.09 -1.03
C VAL A 24 12.55 -1.86 -2.24
N ALA A 25 12.00 -3.04 -2.47
CA ALA A 25 12.36 -3.91 -3.59
C ALA A 25 11.51 -3.63 -4.84
N TRP A 26 10.23 -3.35 -4.63
CA TRP A 26 9.26 -3.08 -5.70
C TRP A 26 8.05 -2.32 -5.16
N VAL A 27 7.37 -1.59 -6.04
CA VAL A 27 6.10 -0.91 -5.75
C VAL A 27 5.10 -1.25 -6.85
N SER A 28 3.88 -1.59 -6.48
CA SER A 28 2.76 -1.82 -7.39
C SER A 28 1.68 -0.79 -7.12
N TYR A 29 1.55 0.17 -8.01
CA TYR A 29 0.52 1.21 -7.98
C TYR A 29 0.12 1.61 -9.41
N LEU A 30 -1.16 1.56 -9.72
CA LEU A 30 -1.69 1.86 -11.06
C LEU A 30 -1.36 3.27 -11.58
N GLY A 31 -1.11 4.21 -10.68
CA GLY A 31 -0.72 5.58 -11.02
C GLY A 31 0.76 5.74 -11.42
N LEU A 32 1.61 4.75 -11.17
CA LEU A 32 3.01 4.80 -11.59
C LEU A 32 3.14 4.40 -13.07
N PRO A 33 3.90 5.15 -13.88
CA PRO A 33 4.18 4.78 -15.28
C PRO A 33 4.86 3.43 -15.44
N THR A 34 5.54 2.97 -14.39
CA THR A 34 6.24 1.67 -14.33
C THR A 34 5.28 0.48 -14.18
N HIS A 35 4.01 0.73 -13.78
CA HIS A 35 3.03 -0.34 -13.61
C HIS A 35 2.56 -0.88 -14.97
N PRO A 36 2.53 -2.21 -15.20
CA PRO A 36 2.16 -2.81 -16.49
C PRO A 36 0.77 -2.41 -16.98
N ASP A 37 -0.18 -2.18 -16.07
CA ASP A 37 -1.55 -1.80 -16.41
C ASP A 37 -1.81 -0.28 -16.35
N HIS A 38 -0.78 0.55 -16.25
CA HIS A 38 -0.93 2.01 -16.15
C HIS A 38 -1.74 2.60 -17.32
N GLU A 39 -1.47 2.19 -18.55
CA GLU A 39 -2.19 2.67 -19.74
C GLU A 39 -3.65 2.19 -19.78
N ASN A 40 -3.95 1.01 -19.25
CA ASN A 40 -5.32 0.52 -19.10
C ASN A 40 -6.05 1.29 -18.00
N ALA A 41 -5.36 1.58 -16.90
CA ALA A 41 -5.89 2.38 -15.81
C ALA A 41 -6.26 3.80 -16.27
N LYS A 42 -5.41 4.45 -17.07
CA LYS A 42 -5.72 5.77 -17.66
C LYS A 42 -7.02 5.81 -18.47
N LYS A 43 -7.36 4.70 -19.11
CA LYS A 43 -8.60 4.60 -19.91
C LYS A 43 -9.83 4.36 -19.03
N SER A 44 -9.66 3.69 -17.90
CA SER A 44 -10.75 3.22 -17.04
C SER A 44 -11.06 4.19 -15.90
N PHE A 45 -10.08 4.90 -15.39
CA PHE A 45 -10.22 5.85 -14.30
C PHE A 45 -10.40 7.28 -14.81
N ARG A 46 -10.99 8.14 -13.98
CA ARG A 46 -11.02 9.58 -14.27
C ARG A 46 -9.59 10.11 -14.35
N SER A 47 -9.35 11.07 -15.23
CA SER A 47 -8.02 11.65 -15.43
C SER A 47 -7.37 12.08 -14.11
N GLY A 48 -6.18 11.52 -13.83
CA GLY A 48 -5.39 11.81 -12.63
C GLY A 48 -5.80 11.02 -11.37
N TYR A 49 -6.81 10.15 -11.44
CA TYR A 49 -7.27 9.35 -10.30
C TYR A 49 -7.00 7.87 -10.58
N PHE A 50 -6.09 7.26 -9.85
CA PHE A 50 -5.73 5.83 -9.98
C PHE A 50 -6.10 5.01 -8.73
N GLY A 51 -7.02 5.53 -7.93
CA GLY A 51 -7.36 4.95 -6.64
C GLY A 51 -6.28 5.20 -5.60
N GLY A 52 -6.59 4.88 -4.37
CA GLY A 52 -5.67 5.12 -3.25
C GLY A 52 -4.98 3.85 -2.75
N MET A 53 -5.00 2.76 -3.50
CA MET A 53 -4.43 1.48 -3.07
C MET A 53 -3.09 1.22 -3.73
N LEU A 54 -2.08 0.89 -2.95
CA LEU A 54 -0.77 0.49 -3.42
C LEU A 54 -0.26 -0.74 -2.65
N SER A 55 0.68 -1.45 -3.22
CA SER A 55 1.44 -2.49 -2.54
C SER A 55 2.92 -2.26 -2.78
N PHE A 56 3.74 -2.71 -1.88
CA PHE A 56 5.18 -2.70 -2.08
C PHE A 56 5.83 -3.87 -1.35
N GLY A 57 7.01 -4.28 -1.80
CA GLY A 57 7.85 -5.25 -1.12
C GLY A 57 9.10 -4.59 -0.57
N ILE A 58 9.54 -5.05 0.60
CA ILE A 58 10.79 -4.63 1.22
C ILE A 58 11.94 -5.58 0.85
N LYS A 59 13.16 -5.08 0.92
CA LYS A 59 14.38 -5.91 0.84
C LYS A 59 14.66 -6.52 2.21
N GLY A 60 14.01 -7.64 2.51
CA GLY A 60 14.13 -8.27 3.83
C GLY A 60 13.31 -9.54 3.94
N SER A 61 13.21 -10.05 5.15
CA SER A 61 12.43 -11.24 5.49
C SER A 61 10.98 -10.89 5.84
N SER A 62 10.14 -11.91 6.00
CA SER A 62 8.77 -11.77 6.53
C SER A 62 8.74 -11.16 7.93
N GLU A 63 9.76 -11.45 8.76
CA GLU A 63 9.88 -10.85 10.09
C GLU A 63 10.15 -9.35 10.01
N ASP A 64 10.94 -8.91 9.02
CA ASP A 64 11.22 -7.49 8.79
C ASP A 64 9.96 -6.77 8.31
N GLY A 65 9.12 -7.43 7.50
CA GLY A 65 7.81 -6.92 7.11
C GLY A 65 6.88 -6.72 8.30
N SER A 66 6.82 -7.67 9.22
CA SER A 66 6.05 -7.52 10.47
C SER A 66 6.59 -6.38 11.32
N LYS A 67 7.92 -6.32 11.54
CA LYS A 67 8.56 -5.25 12.30
C LYS A 67 8.26 -3.87 11.71
N LEU A 68 8.29 -3.73 10.38
CA LEU A 68 7.96 -2.46 9.73
C LEU A 68 6.54 -2.03 10.11
N VAL A 69 5.56 -2.92 9.98
CA VAL A 69 4.16 -2.58 10.30
C VAL A 69 3.97 -2.27 11.78
N ASP A 70 4.66 -2.99 12.66
CA ASP A 70 4.59 -2.79 14.11
C ASP A 70 5.25 -1.46 14.57
N ASN A 71 6.16 -0.90 13.78
CA ASN A 71 6.82 0.38 14.06
C ASN A 71 6.11 1.60 13.45
N LEU A 72 5.03 1.42 12.70
CA LEU A 72 4.21 2.53 12.21
C LEU A 72 3.41 3.15 13.37
N LEU A 73 3.43 4.45 13.49
CA LEU A 73 2.75 5.21 14.55
C LEU A 73 1.50 5.94 14.04
N LEU A 74 1.56 6.47 12.82
CA LEU A 74 0.46 7.17 12.18
C LEU A 74 -0.47 6.18 11.48
N ALA A 75 0.07 5.33 10.63
CA ALA A 75 -0.69 4.30 9.94
C ALA A 75 -1.13 3.18 10.91
N SER A 76 -2.32 2.64 10.74
CA SER A 76 -2.84 1.58 11.61
C SER A 76 -2.69 0.21 10.97
N ASN A 77 -2.21 -0.77 11.77
CA ASN A 77 -2.17 -2.18 11.37
C ASN A 77 -3.60 -2.75 11.42
N LEU A 78 -4.34 -2.56 10.35
CA LEU A 78 -5.74 -2.99 10.24
C LEU A 78 -6.12 -3.22 8.78
N ALA A 79 -6.91 -4.27 8.54
CA ALA A 79 -7.57 -4.52 7.26
C ALA A 79 -9.00 -3.98 7.29
N ASN A 80 -9.25 -2.84 6.64
CA ASN A 80 -10.59 -2.27 6.50
C ASN A 80 -10.75 -1.60 5.12
N VAL A 81 -11.98 -1.33 4.70
CA VAL A 81 -12.33 -0.62 3.46
C VAL A 81 -13.06 0.67 3.80
N GLY A 82 -12.66 1.79 3.18
CA GLY A 82 -13.37 3.06 3.32
C GLY A 82 -13.07 3.79 4.64
N ASP A 83 -11.87 3.63 5.19
CA ASP A 83 -11.42 4.38 6.35
C ASP A 83 -10.79 5.72 5.93
N ALA A 84 -10.92 6.74 6.76
CA ALA A 84 -10.26 8.03 6.55
C ALA A 84 -8.78 8.02 6.97
N LYS A 85 -8.35 6.97 7.65
CA LYS A 85 -7.00 6.79 8.16
C LYS A 85 -6.16 5.90 7.23
N THR A 86 -4.86 6.18 7.15
CA THR A 86 -3.92 5.29 6.47
C THR A 86 -3.85 3.95 7.17
N LEU A 87 -4.09 2.88 6.42
CA LEU A 87 -4.08 1.51 6.90
C LEU A 87 -2.99 0.71 6.21
N VAL A 88 -2.28 -0.09 6.98
CA VAL A 88 -1.16 -0.93 6.51
C VAL A 88 -1.31 -2.32 7.11
N ILE A 89 -1.08 -3.34 6.32
CA ILE A 89 -0.98 -4.72 6.82
C ILE A 89 0.20 -5.45 6.18
N HIS A 90 0.72 -6.43 6.89
CA HIS A 90 1.62 -7.46 6.35
C HIS A 90 0.81 -8.74 6.18
N PRO A 91 0.34 -9.07 4.96
CA PRO A 91 -0.63 -10.15 4.75
C PRO A 91 -0.15 -11.52 5.18
N ALA A 92 1.13 -11.83 4.99
CA ALA A 92 1.69 -13.14 5.33
C ALA A 92 1.53 -13.48 6.83
N THR A 93 1.65 -12.48 7.71
CA THR A 93 1.54 -12.66 9.17
C THR A 93 0.17 -12.27 9.74
N THR A 94 -0.76 -11.78 8.91
CA THR A 94 -2.08 -11.34 9.35
C THR A 94 -3.21 -12.08 8.63
N THR A 95 -3.71 -11.54 7.54
CA THR A 95 -4.90 -12.06 6.83
C THR A 95 -4.69 -13.44 6.19
N HIS A 96 -3.46 -13.86 5.91
CA HIS A 96 -3.10 -15.12 5.27
C HIS A 96 -2.22 -16.00 6.17
N GLN A 97 -2.11 -15.70 7.45
CA GLN A 97 -1.26 -16.46 8.40
C GLN A 97 -1.68 -17.93 8.57
N GLN A 98 -2.93 -18.28 8.22
CA GLN A 98 -3.44 -19.65 8.30
C GLN A 98 -3.05 -20.52 7.10
N LEU A 99 -2.54 -19.89 6.03
CA LEU A 99 -2.11 -20.57 4.82
C LEU A 99 -0.66 -21.03 4.97
N THR A 100 -0.34 -22.16 4.37
CA THR A 100 1.05 -22.60 4.19
C THR A 100 1.79 -21.61 3.26
N VAL A 101 3.13 -21.63 3.30
CA VAL A 101 3.94 -20.75 2.44
C VAL A 101 3.60 -20.94 0.95
N ASP A 102 3.39 -22.16 0.51
CA ASP A 102 3.04 -22.48 -0.88
C ASP A 102 1.64 -21.93 -1.25
N GLU A 103 0.67 -22.07 -0.35
CA GLU A 103 -0.67 -21.51 -0.54
C GLU A 103 -0.66 -19.97 -0.52
N GLN A 104 0.17 -19.38 0.33
CA GLN A 104 0.39 -17.92 0.32
C GLN A 104 0.94 -17.47 -1.03
N LEU A 105 1.98 -18.12 -1.54
CA LEU A 105 2.57 -17.82 -2.84
C LEU A 105 1.57 -18.00 -4.00
N LEU A 106 0.78 -19.08 -3.98
CA LEU A 106 -0.27 -19.32 -4.97
C LEU A 106 -1.38 -18.27 -4.92
N SER A 107 -1.67 -17.72 -3.75
CA SER A 107 -2.59 -16.59 -3.58
C SER A 107 -1.91 -15.23 -3.81
N GLY A 108 -0.64 -15.22 -4.27
CA GLY A 108 0.14 -14.02 -4.56
C GLY A 108 0.65 -13.31 -3.31
N VAL A 109 0.70 -13.93 -2.13
CA VAL A 109 1.26 -13.37 -0.90
C VAL A 109 2.73 -13.75 -0.81
N THR A 110 3.62 -12.81 -1.09
CA THR A 110 5.06 -12.99 -0.86
C THR A 110 5.44 -12.59 0.57
N PRO A 111 6.52 -13.17 1.14
CA PRO A 111 6.94 -12.88 2.51
C PRO A 111 7.33 -11.43 2.77
N ASP A 112 7.77 -10.71 1.74
CA ASP A 112 8.21 -9.30 1.78
C ASP A 112 7.08 -8.29 1.56
N LEU A 113 5.88 -8.77 1.28
CA LEU A 113 4.77 -7.94 0.86
C LEU A 113 4.14 -7.13 1.99
N ILE A 114 4.11 -5.83 1.82
CA ILE A 114 3.41 -4.87 2.67
C ILE A 114 2.19 -4.30 1.91
N ARG A 115 1.05 -4.28 2.57
CA ARG A 115 -0.18 -3.65 2.09
C ARG A 115 -0.47 -2.37 2.83
N VAL A 116 -0.76 -1.32 2.08
CA VAL A 116 -1.23 -0.02 2.60
C VAL A 116 -2.58 0.33 1.96
N ARG A 117 -3.54 0.82 2.71
CA ARG A 117 -4.91 1.03 2.25
C ARG A 117 -5.40 2.46 2.51
N PRO A 118 -5.90 3.24 1.50
CA PRO A 118 -6.50 4.56 1.71
C PRO A 118 -7.91 4.49 2.29
N GLY A 119 -8.21 5.45 3.13
CA GLY A 119 -9.57 5.79 3.47
C GLY A 119 -10.12 6.86 2.53
N VAL A 120 -10.99 6.52 1.61
CA VAL A 120 -11.78 7.51 0.85
C VAL A 120 -13.19 6.98 0.61
N ASP A 121 -14.16 7.86 0.81
CA ASP A 121 -15.56 7.63 0.45
C ASP A 121 -15.72 7.40 -1.05
N GLY A 122 -16.29 6.28 -1.43
CA GLY A 122 -16.93 6.14 -2.72
C GLY A 122 -16.49 4.99 -3.62
N GLU A 123 -17.42 4.08 -3.77
CA GLU A 123 -17.57 3.04 -4.78
C GLU A 123 -16.62 1.83 -4.70
N ILE A 124 -17.23 0.78 -4.17
CA ILE A 124 -16.70 -0.59 -4.14
C ILE A 124 -16.67 -1.15 -5.56
N TRP A 125 -15.50 -1.28 -6.14
CA TRP A 125 -15.30 -2.21 -7.25
C TRP A 125 -14.64 -3.47 -6.71
N VAL A 126 -15.47 -4.50 -6.50
CA VAL A 126 -15.00 -5.86 -6.21
C VAL A 126 -14.43 -6.42 -7.50
N THR A 127 -13.14 -6.31 -7.71
CA THR A 127 -12.46 -7.10 -8.72
C THR A 127 -12.06 -8.43 -8.10
N LEU A 128 -12.58 -9.51 -8.61
CA LEU A 128 -12.26 -10.91 -8.27
C LEU A 128 -10.85 -11.28 -8.78
N THR A 129 -9.84 -10.58 -8.32
CA THR A 129 -8.45 -10.98 -8.48
C THR A 129 -7.78 -10.91 -7.11
N PRO A 130 -6.95 -11.88 -6.72
CA PRO A 130 -6.37 -11.98 -5.37
C PRO A 130 -5.19 -11.01 -5.18
N PHE A 131 -5.35 -9.72 -5.49
CA PHE A 131 -4.29 -8.72 -5.44
C PHE A 131 -4.71 -7.47 -4.65
N TRP A 132 -4.19 -7.24 -3.51
CA TRP A 132 -3.36 -6.22 -2.88
C TRP A 132 -3.95 -4.81 -2.83
N GLN A 133 -4.36 -4.36 -1.65
CA GLN A 133 -5.01 -3.06 -1.45
C GLN A 133 -4.27 -2.22 -0.42
N VAL A 134 -3.92 -0.99 -0.80
CA VAL A 134 -3.29 0.02 0.04
C VAL A 134 -4.19 1.22 0.18
N SER A 135 -4.30 1.74 1.38
CA SER A 135 -5.11 2.90 1.69
C SER A 135 -4.25 4.06 2.22
N VAL A 136 -3.98 5.07 1.39
CA VAL A 136 -3.47 6.35 1.86
C VAL A 136 -4.65 7.15 2.39
N GLY A 137 -4.64 7.56 3.67
CA GLY A 137 -5.67 8.36 4.32
C GLY A 137 -5.66 9.82 3.88
N ILE A 138 -6.44 10.61 4.58
CA ILE A 138 -6.53 12.07 4.37
C ILE A 138 -5.49 12.85 5.19
N GLU A 139 -4.55 12.15 5.80
CA GLU A 139 -3.45 12.74 6.55
C GLU A 139 -2.49 13.49 5.61
N ASN A 140 -1.68 14.37 6.19
CA ASN A 140 -0.68 15.08 5.40
C ASN A 140 0.36 14.07 4.85
N ILE A 141 0.61 14.12 3.55
CA ILE A 141 1.54 13.22 2.87
C ILE A 141 2.94 13.20 3.52
N LYS A 142 3.41 14.34 4.02
CA LYS A 142 4.72 14.44 4.67
C LYS A 142 4.76 13.63 5.97
N ASP A 143 3.66 13.62 6.71
CA ASP A 143 3.56 12.88 7.95
C ASP A 143 3.51 11.37 7.68
N ILE A 144 2.81 10.96 6.61
CA ILE A 144 2.80 9.56 6.15
C ILE A 144 4.21 9.12 5.73
N ILE A 145 4.92 9.93 4.94
CA ILE A 145 6.27 9.61 4.50
C ILE A 145 7.23 9.52 5.70
N VAL A 146 7.12 10.42 6.67
CA VAL A 146 7.94 10.38 7.89
C VAL A 146 7.67 9.11 8.69
N ASP A 147 6.40 8.72 8.84
CA ASP A 147 6.00 7.49 9.54
C ASP A 147 6.62 6.24 8.89
N PHE A 148 6.54 6.14 7.56
CA PHE A 148 7.17 5.04 6.82
C PHE A 148 8.70 5.08 6.88
N GLU A 149 9.31 6.26 6.79
CA GLU A 149 10.77 6.44 6.89
C GLU A 149 11.30 5.93 8.22
N GLU A 150 10.63 6.30 9.33
CA GLU A 150 11.03 5.85 10.68
C GLU A 150 10.81 4.33 10.84
N ALA A 151 9.69 3.79 10.34
CA ALA A 151 9.44 2.35 10.37
C ALA A 151 10.45 1.56 9.52
N LEU A 152 10.85 2.08 8.36
CA LEU A 152 11.87 1.47 7.50
C LEU A 152 13.27 1.52 8.13
N LYS A 153 13.58 2.47 9.02
CA LYS A 153 14.85 2.48 9.78
C LYS A 153 14.96 1.34 10.78
N ALA A 154 13.82 0.87 11.30
CA ALA A 154 13.78 -0.22 12.28
C ALA A 154 14.11 -1.61 11.70
N ILE A 155 14.13 -1.76 10.40
CA ILE A 155 14.53 -2.98 9.71
C ILE A 155 15.97 -2.86 9.18
N PRO A 156 16.67 -3.98 8.92
CA PRO A 156 18.07 -3.98 8.45
C PRO A 156 18.30 -3.25 7.13
#